data_d50f79f57bc7a2b0d14f654003ef9ad9
#
_entry.id   d50f79f57bc7a2b0d14f654003ef9ad9
#
_cell.length_a   1.000
_cell.length_b   1.000
_cell.length_c   1.000
_cell.angle_alpha   90.00
_cell.angle_beta   90.00
_cell.angle_gamma   90.00
#
_symmetry.space_group_name_H-M   'P 1'
#
loop_
_entity.id
_entity.type
_entity.pdbx_description
1 polymer ?
#
loop_
_entity_poly.entity_id
_entity_poly.type
_entity_poly.pdbx_seq_one_letter_code
_entity_poly.pdbx_strand_id
1 'polypeptide(L)'
;KDVIFLGRGINYPIALEGALKLKEISYIHAAGYPAGEMKHGPIALLDKKVPVISIATPGKVFDKVISNAQEAKARDAYLIGVAPKCNGTEIFDYLMTIPLTNEWISPLLTIIPLQLLSYHIASHRGLDVDQPRNLAKSVTVE
;
A
#
# COMPACT_ATOMS: atom_id res chain seq x y z
N LYS A 1 -12.32 10.03 0.64
CA LYS A 1 -11.96 8.59 0.66
C LYS A 1 -10.46 8.54 0.88
N ASP A 2 -10.05 7.79 1.86
CA ASP A 2 -8.66 7.69 2.30
C ASP A 2 -8.18 6.25 2.16
N VAL A 3 -6.90 6.06 1.84
CA VAL A 3 -6.24 4.75 1.79
C VAL A 3 -4.91 4.87 2.50
N ILE A 4 -4.62 3.93 3.38
CA ILE A 4 -3.36 3.88 4.12
C ILE A 4 -2.49 2.75 3.56
N PHE A 5 -1.24 3.08 3.30
CA PHE A 5 -0.22 2.12 2.88
C PHE A 5 0.78 1.92 4.03
N LEU A 6 1.03 0.67 4.36
CA LEU A 6 1.98 0.31 5.42
C LEU A 6 3.14 -0.50 4.84
N GLY A 7 4.34 -0.06 5.12
CA GLY A 7 5.57 -0.78 4.80
C GLY A 7 6.56 -0.73 5.96
N ARG A 8 7.48 -1.68 6.01
CA ARG A 8 8.53 -1.73 7.02
C ARG A 8 9.86 -2.11 6.37
N GLY A 9 10.97 -1.53 6.86
CA GLY A 9 12.29 -1.75 6.28
C GLY A 9 12.31 -1.37 4.80
N ILE A 10 12.81 -2.25 3.96
CA ILE A 10 12.96 -2.04 2.50
C ILE A 10 11.63 -1.77 1.77
N ASN A 11 10.50 -2.21 2.34
CA ASN A 11 9.17 -2.01 1.75
C ASN A 11 8.48 -0.71 2.19
N TYR A 12 9.09 0.08 3.08
CA TYR A 12 8.52 1.38 3.42
C TYR A 12 8.55 2.37 2.23
N PRO A 13 9.67 2.54 1.51
CA PRO A 13 9.67 3.35 0.28
C PRO A 13 8.65 2.88 -0.76
N ILE A 14 8.39 1.57 -0.84
CA ILE A 14 7.39 1.02 -1.77
C ILE A 14 5.96 1.38 -1.33
N ALA A 15 5.70 1.41 -0.04
CA ALA A 15 4.41 1.89 0.48
C ALA A 15 4.19 3.38 0.15
N LEU A 16 5.22 4.20 0.23
CA LEU A 16 5.18 5.61 -0.17
C LEU A 16 4.89 5.74 -1.67
N GLU A 17 5.58 4.96 -2.51
CA GLU A 17 5.39 4.97 -3.95
C GLU A 17 3.99 4.48 -4.34
N GLY A 18 3.48 3.42 -3.72
CA GLY A 18 2.12 2.95 -3.94
C GLY A 18 1.07 4.01 -3.60
N ALA A 19 1.25 4.70 -2.47
CA ALA A 19 0.38 5.80 -2.07
C ALA A 19 0.46 6.97 -3.06
N LEU A 20 1.66 7.28 -3.55
CA LEU A 20 1.88 8.32 -4.55
C LEU A 20 1.16 7.99 -5.86
N LYS A 21 1.36 6.79 -6.40
CA LYS A 21 0.73 6.35 -7.66
C LYS A 21 -0.81 6.38 -7.57
N LEU A 22 -1.36 5.89 -6.47
CA LEU A 22 -2.81 5.93 -6.27
C LEU A 22 -3.33 7.38 -6.25
N LYS A 23 -2.65 8.26 -5.55
CA LYS A 23 -3.01 9.67 -5.41
C LYS A 23 -2.95 10.41 -6.75
N GLU A 24 -1.87 10.21 -7.51
CA GLU A 24 -1.61 10.91 -8.76
C GLU A 24 -2.68 10.66 -9.83
N ILE A 25 -3.10 9.40 -10.02
CA ILE A 25 -3.96 9.04 -11.14
C ILE A 25 -5.41 8.79 -10.75
N SER A 26 -5.69 8.49 -9.47
CA SER A 26 -7.07 8.23 -9.02
C SER A 26 -7.69 9.37 -8.22
N TYR A 27 -6.90 10.36 -7.80
CA TYR A 27 -7.32 11.50 -6.96
C TYR A 27 -7.92 11.07 -5.62
N ILE A 28 -7.57 9.87 -5.15
CA ILE A 28 -7.90 9.39 -3.82
C ILE A 28 -6.78 9.84 -2.88
N HIS A 29 -7.14 10.42 -1.75
CA HIS A 29 -6.15 10.71 -0.72
C HIS A 29 -5.53 9.39 -0.23
N ALA A 30 -4.24 9.23 -0.41
CA ALA A 30 -3.49 8.06 -0.02
C ALA A 30 -2.21 8.48 0.70
N ALA A 31 -1.88 7.82 1.79
CA ALA A 31 -0.68 8.11 2.57
C ALA A 31 0.06 6.83 2.95
N GLY A 32 1.38 6.86 2.82
CA GLY A 32 2.26 5.77 3.23
C GLY A 32 2.87 6.05 4.60
N TYR A 33 2.88 5.04 5.47
CA TYR A 33 3.48 5.14 6.80
C TYR A 33 4.42 3.96 7.07
N PRO A 34 5.47 4.17 7.87
CA PRO A 34 6.19 3.04 8.44
C PRO A 34 5.23 2.25 9.33
N ALA A 35 5.10 0.94 9.09
CA ALA A 35 4.11 0.13 9.80
C ALA A 35 4.27 0.20 11.34
N GLY A 36 5.52 0.30 11.83
CA GLY A 36 5.81 0.44 13.24
C GLY A 36 5.37 1.78 13.85
N GLU A 37 5.21 2.83 13.01
CA GLU A 37 4.78 4.16 13.45
C GLU A 37 3.26 4.36 13.40
N MET A 38 2.52 3.37 12.90
CA MET A 38 1.05 3.46 12.78
C MET A 38 0.39 3.82 14.11
N LYS A 39 0.92 3.33 15.24
CA LYS A 39 0.38 3.58 16.58
C LYS A 39 0.48 5.04 17.03
N HIS A 40 1.41 5.79 16.47
CA HIS A 40 1.77 7.13 16.92
C HIS A 40 0.97 8.25 16.25
N GLY A 41 -0.19 7.92 15.69
CA GLY A 41 -1.11 8.87 15.06
C GLY A 41 -2.01 8.25 14.01
N PRO A 42 -1.48 7.66 12.93
CA PRO A 42 -2.29 7.13 11.82
C PRO A 42 -3.37 6.13 12.24
N ILE A 43 -3.17 5.41 13.33
CA ILE A 43 -4.13 4.45 13.88
C ILE A 43 -5.49 5.09 14.22
N ALA A 44 -5.51 6.38 14.52
CA ALA A 44 -6.73 7.13 14.81
C ALA A 44 -7.63 7.34 13.56
N LEU A 45 -7.07 7.14 12.37
CA LEU A 45 -7.79 7.28 11.09
C LEU A 45 -8.47 5.98 10.66
N LEU A 46 -8.17 4.86 11.34
CA LEU A 46 -8.64 3.54 10.94
C LEU A 46 -10.11 3.33 11.30
N ASP A 47 -10.88 2.90 10.32
CA ASP A 47 -12.25 2.42 10.44
C ASP A 47 -12.58 1.47 9.27
N LYS A 48 -13.82 0.98 9.22
CA LYS A 48 -14.31 0.09 8.14
C LYS A 48 -14.29 0.69 6.74
N LYS A 49 -14.10 2.01 6.61
CA LYS A 49 -14.15 2.73 5.33
C LYS A 49 -12.77 3.09 4.81
N VAL A 50 -11.73 2.93 5.63
CA VAL A 50 -10.35 3.23 5.30
C VAL A 50 -9.60 1.91 5.05
N PRO A 51 -9.40 1.50 3.79
CA PRO A 51 -8.59 0.34 3.47
C PRO A 51 -7.13 0.56 3.89
N VAL A 52 -6.54 -0.50 4.42
CA VAL A 52 -5.11 -0.53 4.76
C VAL A 52 -4.42 -1.52 3.85
N ILE A 53 -3.47 -1.04 3.05
CA ILE A 53 -2.63 -1.86 2.18
C ILE A 53 -1.31 -2.09 2.90
N SER A 54 -0.99 -3.33 3.22
CA SER A 54 0.22 -3.70 3.95
C SER A 54 1.12 -4.58 3.09
N ILE A 55 2.40 -4.16 2.96
CA ILE A 55 3.40 -4.92 2.20
C ILE A 55 4.12 -5.85 3.17
N ALA A 56 3.83 -7.15 3.07
CA ALA A 56 4.29 -8.17 4.01
C ALA A 56 5.12 -9.25 3.28
N THR A 57 6.35 -8.91 2.93
CA THR A 57 7.28 -9.85 2.32
C THR A 57 8.07 -10.60 3.37
N PRO A 58 8.34 -11.91 3.17
CA PRO A 58 9.21 -12.66 4.06
C PRO A 58 10.58 -12.01 4.22
N GLY A 59 11.10 -12.01 5.46
CA GLY A 59 12.35 -11.38 5.81
C GLY A 59 12.41 -11.00 7.28
N LYS A 60 13.40 -10.25 7.69
CA LYS A 60 13.68 -9.91 9.10
C LYS A 60 12.54 -9.17 9.83
N VAL A 61 11.66 -8.51 9.09
CA VAL A 61 10.59 -7.68 9.66
C VAL A 61 9.18 -8.25 9.42
N PHE A 62 9.07 -9.43 8.79
CA PHE A 62 7.78 -10.01 8.41
C PHE A 62 6.81 -10.13 9.59
N ASP A 63 7.22 -10.79 10.67
CA ASP A 63 6.35 -10.99 11.84
C ASP A 63 5.88 -9.66 12.47
N LYS A 64 6.74 -8.64 12.41
CA LYS A 64 6.40 -7.30 12.88
C LYS A 64 5.37 -6.62 11.97
N VAL A 65 5.45 -6.85 10.65
CA VAL A 65 4.45 -6.34 9.71
C VAL A 65 3.10 -7.02 9.95
N ILE A 66 3.08 -8.35 10.13
CA ILE A 66 1.87 -9.09 10.45
C ILE A 66 1.26 -8.61 11.78
N SER A 67 2.09 -8.38 12.80
CA SER A 67 1.61 -7.81 14.08
C SER A 67 0.98 -6.41 13.89
N ASN A 68 1.58 -5.55 13.07
CA ASN A 68 1.00 -4.25 12.74
C ASN A 68 -0.32 -4.38 11.95
N ALA A 69 -0.43 -5.36 11.05
CA ALA A 69 -1.68 -5.67 10.36
C ALA A 69 -2.77 -6.12 11.34
N GLN A 70 -2.43 -6.96 12.33
CA GLN A 70 -3.35 -7.35 13.39
C GLN A 70 -3.88 -6.15 14.21
N GLU A 71 -3.01 -5.19 14.49
CA GLU A 71 -3.40 -3.95 15.19
C GLU A 71 -4.40 -3.12 14.37
N ALA A 72 -4.22 -3.05 13.04
CA ALA A 72 -5.18 -2.39 12.16
C ALA A 72 -6.50 -3.18 12.07
N LYS A 73 -6.42 -4.51 11.99
CA LYS A 73 -7.61 -5.39 11.98
C LYS A 73 -8.47 -5.22 13.23
N ALA A 74 -7.83 -5.08 14.39
CA ALA A 74 -8.52 -4.86 15.66
C ALA A 74 -9.30 -3.52 15.72
N ARG A 75 -9.16 -2.67 14.71
CA ARG A 75 -9.90 -1.40 14.53
C ARG A 75 -10.82 -1.45 13.32
N ASP A 76 -11.22 -2.66 12.95
CA ASP A 76 -12.14 -2.93 11.84
C ASP A 76 -11.63 -2.49 10.46
N ALA A 77 -10.34 -2.19 10.28
CA ALA A 77 -9.80 -1.84 8.98
C ALA A 77 -9.92 -3.00 7.99
N TYR A 78 -10.30 -2.71 6.75
CA TYR A 78 -10.23 -3.67 5.66
C TYR A 78 -8.78 -3.82 5.19
N LEU A 79 -8.22 -5.01 5.39
CA LEU A 79 -6.80 -5.27 5.14
C LEU A 79 -6.57 -5.86 3.76
N ILE A 80 -5.70 -5.21 2.99
CA ILE A 80 -5.18 -5.71 1.72
C ILE A 80 -3.69 -6.00 1.89
N GLY A 81 -3.30 -7.27 1.70
CA GLY A 81 -1.90 -7.67 1.75
C GLY A 81 -1.24 -7.65 0.37
N VAL A 82 0.01 -7.24 0.30
CA VAL A 82 0.91 -7.50 -0.84
C VAL A 82 2.00 -8.44 -0.34
N ALA A 83 1.87 -9.72 -0.63
CA ALA A 83 2.73 -10.75 -0.07
C ALA A 83 2.70 -12.04 -0.89
N PRO A 84 3.70 -12.92 -0.79
CA PRO A 84 3.53 -14.31 -1.18
C PRO A 84 2.55 -15.00 -0.22
N LYS A 85 1.85 -16.01 -0.71
CA LYS A 85 0.98 -16.82 0.14
C LYS A 85 1.82 -17.67 1.08
N CYS A 86 1.78 -17.37 2.38
CA CYS A 86 2.52 -18.07 3.42
C CYS A 86 1.83 -17.90 4.78
N ASN A 87 2.29 -18.64 5.80
CA ASN A 87 1.75 -18.53 7.16
C ASN A 87 1.78 -17.08 7.66
N GLY A 88 0.67 -16.65 8.24
CA GLY A 88 0.47 -15.27 8.73
C GLY A 88 -0.22 -14.36 7.73
N THR A 89 -0.28 -14.71 6.43
CA THR A 89 -0.98 -13.88 5.43
C THR A 89 -2.48 -14.10 5.40
N GLU A 90 -3.01 -15.02 6.17
CA GLU A 90 -4.44 -15.29 6.37
C GLU A 90 -5.17 -14.13 7.07
N ILE A 91 -4.43 -13.23 7.69
CA ILE A 91 -4.98 -12.03 8.36
C ILE A 91 -5.60 -11.05 7.37
N PHE A 92 -5.14 -11.04 6.12
CA PHE A 92 -5.61 -10.12 5.10
C PHE A 92 -6.97 -10.52 4.56
N ASP A 93 -7.86 -9.55 4.41
CA ASP A 93 -9.18 -9.75 3.79
C ASP A 93 -9.05 -10.00 2.29
N TYR A 94 -8.03 -9.41 1.68
CA TYR A 94 -7.64 -9.65 0.29
C TYR A 94 -6.12 -9.71 0.18
N LEU A 95 -5.61 -10.65 -0.59
CA LEU A 95 -4.19 -10.83 -0.82
C LEU A 95 -3.84 -10.64 -2.30
N MET A 96 -3.12 -9.57 -2.60
CA MET A 96 -2.43 -9.40 -3.87
C MET A 96 -1.17 -10.26 -3.83
N THR A 97 -1.28 -11.46 -4.37
CA THR A 97 -0.21 -12.45 -4.28
C THR A 97 0.94 -12.12 -5.22
N ILE A 98 2.14 -12.14 -4.68
CA ILE A 98 3.40 -12.05 -5.42
C ILE A 98 4.19 -13.35 -5.27
N PRO A 99 5.12 -13.68 -6.18
CA PRO A 99 6.04 -14.80 -6.01
C PRO A 99 6.91 -14.63 -4.76
N LEU A 100 7.23 -15.76 -4.11
CA LEU A 100 8.25 -15.77 -3.06
C LEU A 100 9.61 -15.41 -3.65
N THR A 101 10.30 -14.48 -3.04
CA THR A 101 11.60 -14.01 -3.50
C THR A 101 12.49 -13.58 -2.35
N ASN A 102 13.75 -13.29 -2.66
CA ASN A 102 14.70 -12.70 -1.72
C ASN A 102 14.23 -11.32 -1.24
N GLU A 103 14.45 -10.99 0.02
CA GLU A 103 14.06 -9.72 0.64
C GLU A 103 14.52 -8.51 -0.18
N TRP A 104 15.77 -8.53 -0.69
CA TRP A 104 16.36 -7.43 -1.44
C TRP A 104 15.76 -7.20 -2.84
N ILE A 105 15.16 -8.24 -3.42
CA ILE A 105 14.49 -8.18 -4.73
C ILE A 105 13.00 -7.90 -4.58
N SER A 106 12.44 -8.13 -3.37
CA SER A 106 11.00 -7.98 -3.11
C SER A 106 10.42 -6.62 -3.55
N PRO A 107 11.11 -5.47 -3.46
CA PRO A 107 10.59 -4.19 -3.92
C PRO A 107 10.18 -4.20 -5.40
N LEU A 108 10.94 -4.89 -6.26
CA LEU A 108 10.64 -4.99 -7.69
C LEU A 108 9.32 -5.73 -7.96
N LEU A 109 8.97 -6.68 -7.10
CA LEU A 109 7.73 -7.45 -7.23
C LEU A 109 6.55 -6.78 -6.52
N THR A 110 6.78 -6.13 -5.40
CA THR A 110 5.71 -5.51 -4.60
C THR A 110 5.17 -4.23 -5.21
N ILE A 111 5.99 -3.50 -6.00
CA ILE A 111 5.52 -2.28 -6.68
C ILE A 111 4.53 -2.56 -7.80
N ILE A 112 4.66 -3.68 -8.51
CA ILE A 112 3.83 -4.02 -9.67
C ILE A 112 2.33 -4.09 -9.31
N PRO A 113 1.88 -4.88 -8.30
CA PRO A 113 0.48 -4.91 -7.94
C PRO A 113 -0.05 -3.56 -7.43
N LEU A 114 0.80 -2.71 -6.85
CA LEU A 114 0.39 -1.36 -6.41
C LEU A 114 0.18 -0.42 -7.60
N GLN A 115 1.02 -0.50 -8.62
CA GLN A 115 0.83 0.24 -9.88
C GLN A 115 -0.44 -0.22 -10.59
N LEU A 116 -0.66 -1.54 -10.70
CA LEU A 116 -1.86 -2.12 -11.30
C LEU A 116 -3.13 -1.73 -10.52
N LEU A 117 -3.08 -1.74 -9.19
CA LEU A 117 -4.18 -1.30 -8.35
C LEU A 117 -4.56 0.15 -8.66
N SER A 118 -3.57 1.04 -8.71
CA SER A 118 -3.77 2.45 -9.00
C SER A 118 -4.38 2.64 -10.40
N TYR A 119 -3.85 1.95 -11.40
CA TYR A 119 -4.36 1.94 -12.77
C TYR A 119 -5.82 1.48 -12.83
N HIS A 120 -6.14 0.32 -12.25
CA HIS A 120 -7.49 -0.23 -12.30
C HIS A 120 -8.50 0.64 -11.55
N ILE A 121 -8.13 1.22 -10.42
CA ILE A 121 -9.00 2.14 -9.69
C ILE A 121 -9.27 3.40 -10.52
N ALA A 122 -8.25 4.00 -11.14
CA ALA A 122 -8.42 5.17 -11.99
C ALA A 122 -9.28 4.86 -13.22
N SER A 123 -8.99 3.77 -13.91
CA SER A 123 -9.76 3.30 -15.06
C SER A 123 -11.23 3.01 -14.70
N HIS A 124 -11.47 2.31 -13.59
CA HIS A 124 -12.84 2.04 -13.10
C HIS A 124 -13.62 3.31 -12.75
N ARG A 125 -12.91 4.38 -12.38
CA ARG A 125 -13.50 5.70 -12.11
C ARG A 125 -13.66 6.55 -13.36
N GLY A 126 -13.29 6.04 -14.55
CA GLY A 126 -13.36 6.78 -15.81
C GLY A 126 -12.36 7.93 -15.92
N LEU A 127 -11.23 7.84 -15.19
CA LEU A 127 -10.19 8.86 -15.20
C LEU A 127 -9.15 8.56 -16.28
N ASP A 128 -8.58 9.62 -16.85
CA ASP A 128 -7.46 9.51 -17.78
C ASP A 128 -6.18 9.14 -16.99
N VAL A 129 -5.65 7.95 -17.24
CA VAL A 129 -4.47 7.43 -16.57
C VAL A 129 -3.16 7.92 -17.21
N ASP A 130 -3.22 8.37 -18.46
CA ASP A 130 -2.05 8.81 -19.22
C ASP A 130 -1.79 10.31 -19.06
N GLN A 131 -2.84 11.08 -18.82
CA GLN A 131 -2.78 12.53 -18.65
C GLN A 131 -3.51 12.97 -17.37
N PRO A 132 -2.99 12.59 -16.20
CA PRO A 132 -3.60 13.02 -14.94
C PRO A 132 -3.55 14.55 -14.81
N ARG A 133 -4.65 15.12 -14.29
CA ARG A 133 -4.76 16.57 -14.09
C ARG A 133 -3.68 17.07 -13.12
N ASN A 134 -3.26 18.32 -13.34
CA ASN A 134 -2.29 19.03 -12.48
C ASN A 134 -0.90 18.40 -12.42
N LEU A 135 -0.62 17.40 -13.24
CA LEU A 135 0.72 16.83 -13.38
C LEU A 135 1.27 17.15 -14.77
N ALA A 136 2.47 17.69 -14.82
CA ALA A 136 3.21 17.92 -16.05
C ALA A 136 4.45 17.05 -16.09
N LYS A 137 4.79 16.55 -17.29
CA LYS A 137 6.04 15.77 -17.48
C LYS A 137 7.30 16.63 -17.35
N SER A 138 7.13 17.94 -17.45
CA SER A 138 8.19 18.92 -17.21
C SER A 138 7.61 20.11 -16.44
N VAL A 139 8.38 20.67 -15.52
CA VAL A 139 8.04 21.94 -14.87
C VAL A 139 8.36 23.06 -15.88
N THR A 140 7.34 23.72 -16.38
CA THR A 140 7.45 24.81 -17.38
C THR A 140 7.19 26.19 -16.78
N VAL A 141 6.84 26.26 -15.49
CA VAL A 141 6.57 27.51 -14.77
C VAL A 141 7.34 27.46 -13.45
N GLU A 142 8.16 28.46 -13.20
CA GLU A 142 8.80 28.72 -11.91
C GLU A 142 7.89 29.59 -11.03
#